data_fceb4df36b0d0c54b180e12d2ce091ab
#
_entry.id   fceb4df36b0d0c54b180e12d2ce091ab
#
_cell.length_a   1.000
_cell.length_b   1.000
_cell.length_c   1.000
_cell.angle_alpha   90.00
_cell.angle_beta   90.00
_cell.angle_gamma   90.00
#
_symmetry.space_group_name_H-M   'P 1'
#
loop_
_entity.id
_entity.type
_entity.pdbx_description
1 polymer ?
#
loop_
_entity_poly.entity_id
_entity_poly.type
_entity_poly.pdbx_seq_one_letter_code
_entity_poly.pdbx_strand_id
1 'polypeptide(L)'
;GGVAAVTMRSVAKVLGVEAMSLYYHLANKDALLDSLADWVFEQIILPDLDEHWRLGMIARAHSARSVLSKHSWALGMLESRPTPGEKLLRHHDRILGCLLRGGMSPVLAAHAFSAIDSYIYGFVLTEASISSSPENPVEEGFSAEVVKQAEKYPNMALIAMAAVNDYNFTFEDEFDYGLNLILDGFEARLHSQSENTD
;
A
#
# COMPACT_ATOMS: atom_id res chain seq x y z
N GLY A 1 -6.87 17.35 11.50
CA GLY A 1 -7.99 17.68 10.60
C GLY A 1 -8.03 16.88 9.31
N GLY A 2 -6.97 16.14 8.95
CA GLY A 2 -6.92 15.33 7.73
C GLY A 2 -7.12 16.12 6.42
N VAL A 3 -7.20 15.42 5.29
CA VAL A 3 -7.39 15.99 3.95
C VAL A 3 -8.70 16.79 3.81
N ALA A 4 -9.75 16.39 4.54
CA ALA A 4 -11.03 17.10 4.52
C ALA A 4 -10.92 18.56 4.99
N ALA A 5 -10.03 18.85 5.93
CA ALA A 5 -9.80 20.20 6.47
C ALA A 5 -8.92 21.09 5.58
N VAL A 6 -8.29 20.55 4.53
CA VAL A 6 -7.48 21.33 3.59
C VAL A 6 -8.35 22.26 2.78
N THR A 7 -7.97 23.55 2.72
CA THR A 7 -8.59 24.57 1.87
C THR A 7 -7.50 25.38 1.18
N MET A 8 -7.81 25.98 0.02
CA MET A 8 -6.87 26.87 -0.69
C MET A 8 -6.36 28.01 0.21
N ARG A 9 -7.23 28.55 1.06
CA ARG A 9 -6.84 29.60 2.02
C ARG A 9 -5.88 29.09 3.10
N SER A 10 -6.13 27.89 3.66
CA SER A 10 -5.23 27.32 4.68
C SER A 10 -3.86 26.99 4.11
N VAL A 11 -3.80 26.49 2.88
CA VAL A 11 -2.53 26.22 2.18
C VAL A 11 -1.78 27.52 1.88
N ALA A 12 -2.45 28.52 1.33
CA ALA A 12 -1.85 29.83 1.05
C ALA A 12 -1.25 30.47 2.32
N LYS A 13 -1.98 30.38 3.45
CA LYS A 13 -1.51 30.88 4.75
C LYS A 13 -0.21 30.19 5.20
N VAL A 14 -0.12 28.86 5.03
CA VAL A 14 1.09 28.09 5.40
C VAL A 14 2.26 28.44 4.50
N LEU A 15 1.99 28.68 3.20
CA LEU A 15 3.02 29.06 2.22
C LEU A 15 3.41 30.55 2.29
N GLY A 16 2.71 31.37 3.07
CA GLY A 16 2.97 32.81 3.17
C GLY A 16 2.62 33.58 1.92
N VAL A 17 1.63 33.11 1.11
CA VAL A 17 1.21 33.73 -0.13
C VAL A 17 -0.29 34.08 -0.10
N GLU A 18 -0.74 34.93 -1.03
CA GLU A 18 -2.15 35.21 -1.23
C GLU A 18 -2.86 34.01 -1.87
N ALA A 19 -4.10 33.70 -1.43
CA ALA A 19 -4.86 32.58 -1.97
C ALA A 19 -5.04 32.65 -3.50
N MET A 20 -5.15 33.86 -4.06
CA MET A 20 -5.23 34.07 -5.51
C MET A 20 -3.99 33.57 -6.24
N SER A 21 -2.81 33.63 -5.64
CA SER A 21 -1.59 33.12 -6.26
C SER A 21 -1.65 31.62 -6.53
N LEU A 22 -2.33 30.84 -5.65
CA LEU A 22 -2.52 29.41 -5.88
C LEU A 22 -3.43 29.13 -7.06
N TYR A 23 -4.44 29.97 -7.30
CA TYR A 23 -5.37 29.78 -8.41
C TYR A 23 -4.75 30.05 -9.80
N TYR A 24 -3.58 30.72 -9.88
CA TYR A 24 -2.81 30.77 -11.12
C TYR A 24 -2.21 29.43 -11.53
N HIS A 25 -1.97 28.53 -10.56
CA HIS A 25 -1.32 27.24 -10.80
C HIS A 25 -2.29 26.07 -10.70
N LEU A 26 -3.37 26.21 -9.93
CA LEU A 26 -4.31 25.14 -9.60
C LEU A 26 -5.74 25.64 -9.72
N ALA A 27 -6.54 25.00 -10.55
CA ALA A 27 -7.90 25.43 -10.85
C ALA A 27 -8.81 25.45 -9.59
N ASN A 28 -8.64 24.51 -8.68
CA ASN A 28 -9.45 24.34 -7.48
C ASN A 28 -8.74 23.43 -6.44
N LYS A 29 -9.43 23.16 -5.32
CA LYS A 29 -8.95 22.25 -4.28
C LYS A 29 -8.71 20.83 -4.81
N ASP A 30 -9.58 20.34 -5.68
CA ASP A 30 -9.47 18.96 -6.19
C ASP A 30 -8.21 18.82 -7.05
N ALA A 31 -7.89 19.81 -7.90
CA ALA A 31 -6.65 19.83 -8.66
C ALA A 31 -5.40 19.89 -7.76
N LEU A 32 -5.47 20.60 -6.62
CA LEU A 32 -4.39 20.56 -5.62
C LEU A 32 -4.22 19.17 -5.03
N LEU A 33 -5.32 18.57 -4.60
CA LEU A 33 -5.30 17.24 -3.99
C LEU A 33 -4.82 16.18 -5.00
N ASP A 34 -5.22 16.30 -6.26
CA ASP A 34 -4.75 15.46 -7.35
C ASP A 34 -3.25 15.55 -7.55
N SER A 35 -2.71 16.78 -7.58
CA SER A 35 -1.27 17.00 -7.71
C SER A 35 -0.49 16.44 -6.51
N LEU A 36 -1.05 16.52 -5.31
CA LEU A 36 -0.43 15.96 -4.09
C LEU A 36 -0.40 14.44 -4.13
N ALA A 37 -1.48 13.78 -4.57
CA ALA A 37 -1.50 12.33 -4.70
C ALA A 37 -0.52 11.87 -5.80
N ASP A 38 -0.50 12.52 -6.95
CA ASP A 38 0.46 12.25 -8.01
C ASP A 38 1.90 12.37 -7.50
N TRP A 39 2.20 13.40 -6.70
CA TRP A 39 3.51 13.59 -6.08
C TRP A 39 3.88 12.44 -5.12
N VAL A 40 2.92 11.90 -4.35
CA VAL A 40 3.17 10.74 -3.49
C VAL A 40 3.49 9.51 -4.32
N PHE A 41 2.69 9.23 -5.36
CA PHE A 41 2.90 8.06 -6.22
C PHE A 41 4.18 8.11 -7.05
N GLU A 42 4.65 9.30 -7.42
CA GLU A 42 5.94 9.48 -8.11
C GLU A 42 7.14 9.06 -7.27
N GLN A 43 7.02 9.00 -5.95
CA GLN A 43 8.09 8.56 -5.06
C GLN A 43 8.20 7.03 -4.97
N ILE A 44 7.20 6.29 -5.43
CA ILE A 44 7.22 4.83 -5.44
C ILE A 44 8.12 4.35 -6.58
N ILE A 45 9.07 3.48 -6.27
CA ILE A 45 9.94 2.86 -7.26
C ILE A 45 9.10 2.05 -8.26
N LEU A 46 9.30 2.31 -9.54
CA LEU A 46 8.70 1.53 -10.61
C LEU A 46 9.59 0.33 -10.94
N PRO A 47 8.98 -0.83 -11.27
CA PRO A 47 9.75 -2.01 -11.63
C PRO A 47 10.56 -1.77 -12.91
N ASP A 48 11.78 -2.29 -12.96
CA ASP A 48 12.54 -2.36 -14.19
C ASP A 48 11.92 -3.43 -15.11
N LEU A 49 11.74 -3.11 -16.38
CA LEU A 49 11.15 -4.04 -17.34
C LEU A 49 12.15 -5.13 -17.81
N ASP A 50 13.43 -4.95 -17.56
CA ASP A 50 14.48 -5.90 -17.91
C ASP A 50 14.82 -6.84 -16.73
N GLU A 51 14.25 -6.57 -15.55
CA GLU A 51 14.39 -7.41 -14.38
C GLU A 51 13.27 -8.48 -14.32
N HIS A 52 13.55 -9.58 -13.59
CA HIS A 52 12.52 -10.60 -13.36
C HIS A 52 11.31 -9.99 -12.65
N TRP A 53 10.11 -10.24 -13.16
CA TRP A 53 8.87 -9.63 -12.70
C TRP A 53 8.67 -9.69 -11.16
N ARG A 54 9.04 -10.83 -10.55
CA ARG A 54 8.89 -11.05 -9.10
C ARG A 54 9.76 -10.08 -8.31
N LEU A 55 11.02 -9.89 -8.70
CA LEU A 55 11.94 -8.95 -8.04
C LEU A 55 11.46 -7.51 -8.19
N GLY A 56 10.99 -7.15 -9.37
CA GLY A 56 10.40 -5.84 -9.63
C GLY A 56 9.16 -5.57 -8.76
N MET A 57 8.29 -6.58 -8.56
CA MET A 57 7.13 -6.46 -7.69
C MET A 57 7.50 -6.37 -6.21
N ILE A 58 8.49 -7.12 -5.74
CA ILE A 58 9.00 -7.04 -4.36
C ILE A 58 9.57 -5.63 -4.10
N ALA A 59 10.48 -5.15 -4.94
CA ALA A 59 11.10 -3.83 -4.78
C ALA A 59 10.04 -2.71 -4.77
N ARG A 60 9.07 -2.78 -5.69
CA ARG A 60 7.95 -1.86 -5.74
C ARG A 60 7.09 -1.92 -4.48
N ALA A 61 6.76 -3.11 -3.99
CA ALA A 61 5.89 -3.29 -2.83
C ALA A 61 6.50 -2.67 -1.56
N HIS A 62 7.79 -2.90 -1.31
CA HIS A 62 8.52 -2.27 -0.22
C HIS A 62 8.57 -0.74 -0.36
N SER A 63 8.87 -0.26 -1.56
CA SER A 63 8.87 1.18 -1.84
C SER A 63 7.49 1.79 -1.62
N ALA A 64 6.43 1.16 -2.11
CA ALA A 64 5.06 1.62 -1.94
C ALA A 64 4.67 1.66 -0.45
N ARG A 65 4.94 0.59 0.31
CA ARG A 65 4.71 0.58 1.76
C ARG A 65 5.45 1.72 2.45
N SER A 66 6.75 1.90 2.18
CA SER A 66 7.57 2.95 2.80
C SER A 66 7.07 4.36 2.49
N VAL A 67 6.63 4.63 1.26
CA VAL A 67 6.09 5.93 0.84
C VAL A 67 4.70 6.16 1.44
N LEU A 68 3.81 5.18 1.32
CA LEU A 68 2.42 5.29 1.73
C LEU A 68 2.25 5.28 3.25
N SER A 69 3.13 4.63 4.02
CA SER A 69 3.12 4.74 5.49
C SER A 69 3.36 6.17 5.97
N LYS A 70 4.15 6.95 5.24
CA LYS A 70 4.38 8.38 5.51
C LYS A 70 3.24 9.27 5.02
N HIS A 71 2.45 8.79 4.06
CA HIS A 71 1.43 9.54 3.33
C HIS A 71 0.12 8.76 3.19
N SER A 72 -0.32 8.06 4.25
CA SER A 72 -1.52 7.20 4.24
C SER A 72 -2.81 7.92 3.82
N TRP A 73 -2.85 9.24 3.98
CA TRP A 73 -3.93 10.09 3.48
C TRP A 73 -4.11 10.01 1.95
N ALA A 74 -3.05 9.68 1.20
CA ALA A 74 -3.10 9.58 -0.26
C ALA A 74 -3.93 8.37 -0.73
N LEU A 75 -4.00 7.30 0.07
CA LEU A 75 -4.82 6.12 -0.26
C LEU A 75 -6.31 6.46 -0.39
N GLY A 76 -6.85 7.26 0.53
CA GLY A 76 -8.26 7.68 0.45
C GLY A 76 -8.57 8.56 -0.77
N MET A 77 -7.56 9.12 -1.42
CA MET A 77 -7.74 9.94 -2.61
C MET A 77 -7.80 9.11 -3.90
N LEU A 78 -7.23 7.91 -3.92
CA LEU A 78 -7.32 7.01 -5.07
C LEU A 78 -8.76 6.60 -5.36
N GLU A 79 -9.51 6.27 -4.29
CA GLU A 79 -10.89 5.82 -4.40
C GLU A 79 -11.88 6.95 -4.77
N SER A 80 -11.53 8.20 -4.46
CA SER A 80 -12.42 9.34 -4.67
C SER A 80 -12.34 9.96 -6.06
N ARG A 81 -11.40 9.52 -6.91
CA ARG A 81 -11.18 10.10 -8.25
C ARG A 81 -12.02 9.40 -9.31
N PRO A 82 -12.85 10.12 -10.08
CA PRO A 82 -13.57 9.54 -11.20
C PRO A 82 -12.65 9.13 -12.36
N THR A 83 -11.47 9.76 -12.48
CA THR A 83 -10.48 9.47 -13.53
C THR A 83 -9.07 9.59 -12.96
N PRO A 84 -8.21 8.54 -13.10
CA PRO A 84 -6.81 8.62 -12.69
C PRO A 84 -6.06 9.70 -13.47
N GLY A 85 -5.14 10.40 -12.79
CA GLY A 85 -4.22 11.34 -13.44
C GLY A 85 -3.20 10.62 -14.35
N GLU A 86 -2.57 11.37 -15.26
CA GLU A 86 -1.60 10.82 -16.23
C GLU A 86 -0.44 10.09 -15.54
N LYS A 87 0.04 10.61 -14.42
CA LYS A 87 1.15 10.02 -13.67
C LYS A 87 0.77 8.67 -13.05
N LEU A 88 -0.44 8.57 -12.50
CA LEU A 88 -0.96 7.33 -11.95
C LEU A 88 -1.19 6.29 -13.06
N LEU A 89 -1.73 6.71 -14.22
CA LEU A 89 -1.89 5.83 -15.39
C LEU A 89 -0.54 5.29 -15.86
N ARG A 90 0.50 6.14 -15.95
CA ARG A 90 1.86 5.72 -16.31
C ARG A 90 2.44 4.76 -15.28
N HIS A 91 2.18 4.97 -13.99
CA HIS A 91 2.59 4.07 -12.91
C HIS A 91 1.94 2.68 -13.08
N HIS A 92 0.64 2.62 -13.32
CA HIS A 92 -0.08 1.37 -13.55
C HIS A 92 0.39 0.66 -14.82
N ASP A 93 0.58 1.40 -15.93
CA ASP A 93 1.06 0.84 -17.19
C ASP A 93 2.44 0.19 -17.03
N ARG A 94 3.34 0.82 -16.26
CA ARG A 94 4.67 0.26 -16.00
C ARG A 94 4.62 -1.06 -15.20
N ILE A 95 3.74 -1.14 -14.19
CA ILE A 95 3.54 -2.36 -13.40
C ILE A 95 2.98 -3.46 -14.26
N LEU A 96 1.91 -3.18 -15.01
CA LEU A 96 1.30 -4.15 -15.93
C LEU A 96 2.30 -4.61 -16.99
N GLY A 97 3.11 -3.68 -17.52
CA GLY A 97 4.17 -4.00 -18.47
C GLY A 97 5.21 -4.97 -17.91
N CYS A 98 5.60 -4.84 -16.65
CA CYS A 98 6.49 -5.77 -15.97
C CYS A 98 5.88 -7.18 -15.85
N LEU A 99 4.62 -7.28 -15.44
CA LEU A 99 3.90 -8.54 -15.30
C LEU A 99 3.70 -9.24 -16.65
N LEU A 100 3.30 -8.49 -17.68
CA LEU A 100 3.14 -9.01 -19.05
C LEU A 100 4.46 -9.52 -19.64
N ARG A 101 5.56 -8.77 -19.46
CA ARG A 101 6.91 -9.23 -19.89
C ARG A 101 7.39 -10.45 -19.10
N GLY A 102 6.94 -10.60 -17.85
CA GLY A 102 7.15 -11.80 -17.05
C GLY A 102 6.40 -13.04 -17.55
N GLY A 103 5.66 -12.93 -18.68
CA GLY A 103 4.94 -14.04 -19.31
C GLY A 103 3.49 -14.20 -18.85
N MET A 104 2.97 -13.31 -18.00
CA MET A 104 1.58 -13.39 -17.59
C MET A 104 0.64 -13.02 -18.74
N SER A 105 -0.48 -13.75 -18.89
CA SER A 105 -1.58 -13.31 -19.75
C SER A 105 -2.17 -11.99 -19.23
N PRO A 106 -2.82 -11.17 -20.08
CA PRO A 106 -3.44 -9.92 -19.64
C PRO A 106 -4.41 -10.09 -18.46
N VAL A 107 -5.16 -11.20 -18.42
CA VAL A 107 -6.08 -11.50 -17.32
C VAL A 107 -5.32 -11.81 -16.04
N LEU A 108 -4.26 -12.64 -16.10
CA LEU A 108 -3.45 -12.96 -14.92
C LEU A 108 -2.71 -11.73 -14.40
N ALA A 109 -2.18 -10.89 -15.29
CA ALA A 109 -1.52 -9.64 -14.93
C ALA A 109 -2.48 -8.66 -14.24
N ALA A 110 -3.73 -8.55 -14.70
CA ALA A 110 -4.75 -7.74 -14.04
C ALA A 110 -5.09 -8.25 -12.63
N HIS A 111 -5.21 -9.58 -12.46
CA HIS A 111 -5.41 -10.19 -11.14
C HIS A 111 -4.21 -9.97 -10.22
N ALA A 112 -2.99 -10.14 -10.73
CA ALA A 112 -1.77 -9.93 -9.95
C ALA A 112 -1.64 -8.47 -9.50
N PHE A 113 -1.84 -7.52 -10.41
CA PHE A 113 -1.86 -6.10 -10.10
C PHE A 113 -2.86 -5.77 -8.98
N SER A 114 -4.12 -6.19 -9.14
CA SER A 114 -5.17 -5.94 -8.16
C SER A 114 -4.88 -6.55 -6.79
N ALA A 115 -4.41 -7.80 -6.74
CA ALA A 115 -4.14 -8.50 -5.49
C ALA A 115 -2.94 -7.87 -4.74
N ILE A 116 -1.86 -7.56 -5.45
CA ILE A 116 -0.66 -6.95 -4.86
C ILE A 116 -0.98 -5.55 -4.32
N ASP A 117 -1.70 -4.72 -5.08
CA ASP A 117 -2.05 -3.37 -4.63
C ASP A 117 -3.02 -3.39 -3.44
N SER A 118 -4.04 -4.25 -3.48
CA SER A 118 -4.97 -4.42 -2.36
C SER A 118 -4.24 -4.88 -1.09
N TYR A 119 -3.24 -5.77 -1.23
CA TYR A 119 -2.42 -6.20 -0.10
C TYR A 119 -1.62 -5.05 0.48
N ILE A 120 -0.87 -4.32 -0.36
CA ILE A 120 -0.03 -3.19 0.06
C ILE A 120 -0.87 -2.13 0.77
N TYR A 121 -1.99 -1.72 0.16
CA TYR A 121 -2.84 -0.65 0.68
C TYR A 121 -3.52 -1.06 1.99
N GLY A 122 -4.06 -2.27 2.05
CA GLY A 122 -4.66 -2.82 3.27
C GLY A 122 -3.65 -2.93 4.40
N PHE A 123 -2.43 -3.39 4.10
CA PHE A 123 -1.35 -3.49 5.08
C PHE A 123 -0.96 -2.13 5.65
N VAL A 124 -0.72 -1.13 4.78
CA VAL A 124 -0.38 0.24 5.20
C VAL A 124 -1.46 0.86 6.08
N LEU A 125 -2.73 0.67 5.75
CA LEU A 125 -3.84 1.18 6.56
C LEU A 125 -3.91 0.50 7.93
N THR A 126 -3.67 -0.80 7.99
CA THR A 126 -3.62 -1.56 9.25
C THR A 126 -2.45 -1.10 10.11
N GLU A 127 -1.25 -1.01 9.54
CA GLU A 127 -0.05 -0.52 10.21
C GLU A 127 -0.24 0.90 10.77
N ALA A 128 -0.83 1.81 9.98
CA ALA A 128 -1.12 3.17 10.40
C ALA A 128 -2.16 3.24 11.53
N SER A 129 -3.16 2.36 11.54
CA SER A 129 -4.18 2.31 12.59
C SER A 129 -3.61 1.87 13.93
N ILE A 130 -2.67 0.95 13.90
CA ILE A 130 -1.99 0.41 15.07
C ILE A 130 -0.99 1.42 15.64
N SER A 131 -0.16 2.02 14.78
CA SER A 131 0.86 3.00 15.18
C SER A 131 0.29 4.32 15.71
N SER A 132 -0.98 4.63 15.43
CA SER A 132 -1.65 5.85 15.91
C SER A 132 -2.25 5.74 17.31
N SER A 133 -2.15 4.60 17.98
CA SER A 133 -2.60 4.42 19.37
C SER A 133 -1.46 4.77 20.36
N PRO A 134 -1.48 5.95 21.00
CA PRO A 134 -0.36 6.41 21.85
C PRO A 134 -0.22 5.61 23.17
N GLU A 135 -1.18 4.80 23.53
CA GLU A 135 -1.31 4.22 24.87
C GLU A 135 -0.84 2.76 25.00
N ASN A 136 -0.45 2.10 23.88
CA ASN A 136 0.08 0.75 23.98
C ASN A 136 1.08 0.45 22.86
N PRO A 137 2.27 -0.04 23.16
CA PRO A 137 2.98 -0.91 22.25
C PRO A 137 2.07 -2.14 22.06
N VAL A 138 1.46 -2.25 20.87
CA VAL A 138 0.41 -3.22 20.55
C VAL A 138 0.87 -4.67 20.82
N GLU A 139 2.17 -4.90 20.80
CA GLU A 139 2.77 -6.21 20.99
C GLU A 139 2.69 -6.72 22.42
N GLU A 140 3.02 -5.88 23.42
CA GLU A 140 3.01 -6.33 24.84
C GLU A 140 1.63 -6.19 25.49
N GLY A 141 0.92 -5.08 25.24
CA GLY A 141 -0.36 -4.81 25.88
C GLY A 141 -1.51 -5.67 25.36
N PHE A 142 -1.57 -5.88 24.04
CA PHE A 142 -2.59 -6.74 23.44
C PHE A 142 -2.41 -8.20 23.87
N SER A 143 -1.19 -8.73 23.84
CA SER A 143 -0.88 -10.10 24.23
C SER A 143 -1.22 -10.36 25.69
N ALA A 144 -0.87 -9.46 26.61
CA ALA A 144 -1.15 -9.60 28.05
C ALA A 144 -2.64 -9.57 28.35
N GLU A 145 -3.41 -8.69 27.72
CA GLU A 145 -4.86 -8.58 27.94
C GLU A 145 -5.60 -9.78 27.36
N VAL A 146 -5.19 -10.28 26.18
CA VAL A 146 -5.77 -11.48 25.56
C VAL A 146 -5.50 -12.73 26.42
N VAL A 147 -4.30 -12.87 26.98
CA VAL A 147 -3.96 -14.00 27.86
C VAL A 147 -4.82 -14.01 29.13
N LYS A 148 -5.14 -12.84 29.71
CA LYS A 148 -6.07 -12.75 30.86
C LYS A 148 -7.48 -13.23 30.55
N GLN A 149 -7.88 -13.21 29.28
CA GLN A 149 -9.19 -13.61 28.80
C GLN A 149 -9.17 -14.97 28.08
N ALA A 150 -8.13 -15.80 28.31
CA ALA A 150 -7.90 -17.07 27.62
C ALA A 150 -9.07 -18.04 27.70
N GLU A 151 -9.80 -18.11 28.84
CA GLU A 151 -10.98 -18.96 28.98
C GLU A 151 -12.11 -18.56 28.01
N LYS A 152 -12.24 -17.26 27.75
CA LYS A 152 -13.28 -16.72 26.84
C LYS A 152 -12.84 -16.75 25.38
N TYR A 153 -11.54 -16.55 25.11
CA TYR A 153 -10.97 -16.45 23.78
C TYR A 153 -9.75 -17.35 23.61
N PRO A 154 -9.92 -18.69 23.67
CA PRO A 154 -8.81 -19.64 23.74
C PRO A 154 -7.90 -19.61 22.50
N ASN A 155 -8.46 -19.41 21.31
CA ASN A 155 -7.66 -19.34 20.08
C ASN A 155 -6.79 -18.08 20.01
N MET A 156 -7.32 -16.94 20.46
CA MET A 156 -6.52 -15.71 20.54
C MET A 156 -5.40 -15.82 21.57
N ALA A 157 -5.69 -16.43 22.73
CA ALA A 157 -4.68 -16.69 23.76
C ALA A 157 -3.56 -17.59 23.24
N LEU A 158 -3.89 -18.64 22.48
CA LEU A 158 -2.91 -19.54 21.86
C LEU A 158 -1.97 -18.78 20.91
N ILE A 159 -2.50 -17.94 20.03
CA ILE A 159 -1.68 -17.13 19.11
C ILE A 159 -0.84 -16.09 19.87
N ALA A 160 -1.41 -15.42 20.87
CA ALA A 160 -0.67 -14.48 21.70
C ALA A 160 0.49 -15.14 22.44
N MET A 161 0.31 -16.36 22.95
CA MET A 161 1.38 -17.13 23.60
C MET A 161 2.46 -17.56 22.61
N ALA A 162 2.09 -17.98 21.40
CA ALA A 162 3.05 -18.32 20.35
C ALA A 162 3.87 -17.07 19.93
N ALA A 163 3.23 -15.92 19.79
CA ALA A 163 3.90 -14.68 19.46
C ALA A 163 4.95 -14.26 20.51
N VAL A 164 4.68 -14.51 21.79
CA VAL A 164 5.62 -14.18 22.88
C VAL A 164 6.78 -15.19 22.98
N ASN A 165 6.53 -16.47 22.71
CA ASN A 165 7.50 -17.52 22.99
C ASN A 165 8.37 -17.90 21.78
N ASP A 166 7.78 -17.95 20.58
CA ASP A 166 8.40 -18.59 19.42
C ASP A 166 8.52 -17.63 18.22
N TYR A 167 7.84 -16.49 18.24
CA TYR A 167 7.68 -15.65 17.09
C TYR A 167 7.97 -14.19 17.43
N ASN A 168 9.12 -13.71 16.98
CA ASN A 168 9.47 -12.28 17.10
C ASN A 168 8.73 -11.50 16.00
N PHE A 169 7.44 -11.23 16.24
CA PHE A 169 6.57 -10.53 15.30
C PHE A 169 7.12 -9.15 14.97
N THR A 170 7.37 -8.89 13.69
CA THR A 170 7.57 -7.55 13.16
C THR A 170 6.63 -7.30 12.00
N PHE A 171 6.20 -6.04 11.82
CA PHE A 171 5.39 -5.67 10.65
C PHE A 171 6.14 -5.89 9.33
N GLU A 172 7.46 -5.87 9.35
CA GLU A 172 8.27 -6.12 8.16
C GLU A 172 8.22 -7.59 7.76
N ASP A 173 8.42 -8.50 8.71
CA ASP A 173 8.34 -9.94 8.48
C ASP A 173 6.95 -10.37 8.01
N GLU A 174 5.89 -9.81 8.60
CA GLU A 174 4.51 -10.10 8.20
C GLU A 174 4.20 -9.56 6.79
N PHE A 175 4.71 -8.38 6.45
CA PHE A 175 4.56 -7.85 5.12
C PHE A 175 5.23 -8.74 4.08
N ASP A 176 6.44 -9.18 4.35
CA ASP A 176 7.19 -10.05 3.46
C ASP A 176 6.55 -11.44 3.33
N TYR A 177 6.10 -12.01 4.44
CA TYR A 177 5.42 -13.30 4.44
C TYR A 177 4.16 -13.27 3.56
N GLY A 178 3.27 -12.32 3.78
CA GLY A 178 2.04 -12.21 3.01
C GLY A 178 2.27 -11.84 1.53
N LEU A 179 3.22 -10.94 1.25
CA LEU A 179 3.61 -10.61 -0.11
C LEU A 179 4.12 -11.83 -0.85
N ASN A 180 5.01 -12.62 -0.24
CA ASN A 180 5.56 -13.83 -0.86
C ASN A 180 4.47 -14.87 -1.14
N LEU A 181 3.53 -15.10 -0.23
CA LEU A 181 2.38 -15.99 -0.49
C LEU A 181 1.59 -15.59 -1.74
N ILE A 182 1.37 -14.28 -1.93
CA ILE A 182 0.67 -13.77 -3.12
C ILE A 182 1.50 -14.02 -4.38
N LEU A 183 2.79 -13.70 -4.35
CA LEU A 183 3.69 -13.87 -5.48
C LEU A 183 3.87 -15.34 -5.86
N ASP A 184 4.03 -16.24 -4.88
CA ASP A 184 4.10 -17.70 -5.09
C ASP A 184 2.82 -18.21 -5.76
N GLY A 185 1.67 -17.71 -5.33
CA GLY A 185 0.38 -18.04 -5.94
C GLY A 185 0.28 -17.63 -7.42
N PHE A 186 0.86 -16.48 -7.81
CA PHE A 186 0.91 -16.05 -9.21
C PHE A 186 1.98 -16.80 -10.02
N GLU A 187 3.12 -17.10 -9.43
CA GLU A 187 4.18 -17.89 -10.07
C GLU A 187 3.69 -19.31 -10.42
N ALA A 188 2.99 -19.98 -9.51
CA ALA A 188 2.37 -21.27 -9.77
C ALA A 188 1.35 -21.23 -10.92
N ARG A 189 0.54 -20.16 -10.99
CA ARG A 189 -0.43 -19.97 -12.08
C ARG A 189 0.23 -19.67 -13.42
N LEU A 190 1.35 -18.95 -13.41
CA LEU A 190 2.14 -18.66 -14.60
C LEU A 190 2.69 -19.96 -15.20
N HIS A 191 3.25 -20.86 -14.38
CA HIS A 191 3.72 -22.17 -14.82
C HIS A 191 2.60 -23.01 -15.43
N SER A 192 1.43 -23.04 -14.76
CA SER A 192 0.25 -23.79 -15.27
C SER A 192 -0.30 -23.23 -16.60
N GLN A 193 -0.10 -21.94 -16.90
CA GLN A 193 -0.48 -21.35 -18.20
C GLN A 193 0.45 -21.86 -19.32
N SER A 194 1.75 -22.00 -19.03
CA SER A 194 2.74 -22.48 -19.99
C SER A 194 2.48 -23.93 -20.42
N GLU A 195 2.08 -24.80 -19.47
CA GLU A 195 1.78 -26.21 -19.71
C GLU A 195 0.49 -26.44 -20.53
N ASN A 196 -0.44 -25.51 -20.51
CA ASN A 196 -1.72 -25.63 -21.27
C ASN A 196 -1.65 -25.04 -22.69
N THR A 197 -0.51 -24.49 -23.09
CA THR A 197 -0.31 -23.84 -24.41
C THR A 197 0.52 -24.72 -25.36
N ASP A 198 1.12 -25.80 -24.86
CA ASP A 198 1.82 -26.85 -25.62
C ASP A 198 0.86 -28.02 -25.93
#